data_551b36846f0f6f33f5c75864f149c091
#
_entry.id   551b36846f0f6f33f5c75864f149c091
#
_cell.length_a   1.000
_cell.length_b   1.000
_cell.length_c   1.000
_cell.angle_alpha   90.00
_cell.angle_beta   90.00
_cell.angle_gamma   90.00
#
_symmetry.space_group_name_H-M   'P 1'
#
loop_
_entity.id
_entity.type
_entity.pdbx_description
1 polymer ?
#
loop_
_entity_poly.entity_id
_entity_poly.type
_entity_poly.pdbx_seq_one_letter_code
_entity_poly.pdbx_strand_id
1 'polypeptide(L)'
;MAVALFKIWSAEPGAAQELSSYINSSKALAIISGIFSSVFVAFICGITVMWISRLIFSFNYKKSFKYLGAVWCGLALTAITYFAIFKGLKGSTLVTKDMIRHLDAHIWLYVCCSLVFWTVLMAVLQNICKINILKISVLAGTMALALSFAGNDLVNFIGVFMAGQSSMEIASAAAAQGADLSTLTMGGLMVPVTADWRYLLGAGVIMVLALMFSKKAQTVTDTEVNLARQGGGVERFGSVPPARMAVRYALNASRAVEKIMPACVGRFIEKRFQPVPDGPDNGASFDLIRASVNLTVAALLISLATSLRLPLSTTYVTFMVAMGSSLADKAWGRDSAVYRITGVITVISGWFFTAFAAFTMCCMVAACIVYGGLFGIVAMCALAAFLLLKSSRLHKKRTQDAALAKVANYRDPACAARYNEEIIELMKRMAEIYEMNLEALNVEDRKRLKKLRKEARGIRRSLSDRMAMEVMPVVRELPDEEADRGKRYVQMVEYATSVFESLSNITTASHAYIDNNHEGLDMDRIEHLRGMNNRVSSLYPRFREMMESNDYAGLDQCLAGMDALDEEFAEAVKQQIILRAEDVSDMRRALLYLNLLNETRTMIRKVLLLAKIQRKFVLGW
;
A
#
# COMPACT_ATOMS: atom_id res chain seq x y z
N MET A 1 -25.64 16.97 7.02
CA MET A 1 -26.16 17.36 5.70
C MET A 1 -27.16 16.34 5.15
N ALA A 2 -26.79 15.09 4.81
CA ALA A 2 -27.73 14.11 4.24
C ALA A 2 -28.98 13.86 5.10
N VAL A 3 -28.86 13.73 6.42
CA VAL A 3 -29.99 13.57 7.35
C VAL A 3 -30.85 14.82 7.41
N ALA A 4 -30.25 16.03 7.38
CA ALA A 4 -30.98 17.29 7.36
C ALA A 4 -31.78 17.43 6.05
N LEU A 5 -31.17 17.13 4.90
CA LEU A 5 -31.86 17.14 3.61
C LEU A 5 -33.02 16.13 3.57
N PHE A 6 -32.83 14.95 4.15
CA PHE A 6 -33.90 13.93 4.23
C PHE A 6 -35.06 14.42 5.11
N LYS A 7 -34.79 15.09 6.23
CA LYS A 7 -35.82 15.71 7.08
C LYS A 7 -36.61 16.78 6.32
N ILE A 8 -35.93 17.67 5.61
CA ILE A 8 -36.57 18.74 4.82
C ILE A 8 -37.45 18.10 3.73
N TRP A 9 -36.92 17.13 3.01
CA TRP A 9 -37.64 16.42 1.96
C TRP A 9 -38.88 15.66 2.47
N SER A 10 -38.79 15.08 3.69
CA SER A 10 -39.91 14.34 4.28
C SER A 10 -40.97 15.25 4.92
N ALA A 11 -40.59 16.47 5.29
CA ALA A 11 -41.52 17.44 5.90
C ALA A 11 -42.35 18.19 4.84
N GLU A 12 -41.77 18.49 3.68
CA GLU A 12 -42.43 19.26 2.61
C GLU A 12 -42.17 18.56 1.25
N PRO A 13 -43.18 17.83 0.70
CA PRO A 13 -43.01 17.13 -0.59
C PRO A 13 -42.67 18.03 -1.79
N GLY A 14 -42.95 19.35 -1.70
CA GLY A 14 -42.57 20.33 -2.72
C GLY A 14 -41.13 20.87 -2.62
N ALA A 15 -40.49 20.72 -1.48
CA ALA A 15 -39.14 21.22 -1.23
C ALA A 15 -38.04 20.46 -2.01
N ALA A 16 -38.37 19.35 -2.64
CA ALA A 16 -37.41 18.60 -3.48
C ALA A 16 -36.86 19.43 -4.66
N GLN A 17 -37.60 20.42 -5.13
CA GLN A 17 -37.15 21.33 -6.20
C GLN A 17 -36.17 22.39 -5.73
N GLU A 18 -36.10 22.66 -4.42
CA GLU A 18 -35.26 23.68 -3.81
C GLU A 18 -34.08 23.11 -2.99
N LEU A 19 -33.86 21.79 -3.03
CA LEU A 19 -32.72 21.15 -2.30
C LEU A 19 -31.37 21.77 -2.63
N SER A 20 -31.21 22.33 -3.82
CA SER A 20 -30.01 23.04 -4.24
C SER A 20 -29.78 24.35 -3.45
N SER A 21 -30.82 24.97 -2.91
CA SER A 21 -30.71 26.20 -2.09
C SER A 21 -30.14 25.90 -0.71
N TYR A 22 -30.34 24.70 -0.17
CA TYR A 22 -29.82 24.25 1.13
C TYR A 22 -28.38 23.75 1.09
N ILE A 23 -27.82 23.49 -0.12
CA ILE A 23 -26.48 22.98 -0.30
C ILE A 23 -25.65 24.02 -1.03
N ASN A 24 -24.55 24.45 -0.42
CA ASN A 24 -23.53 25.23 -1.13
C ASN A 24 -22.69 24.29 -2.04
N SER A 25 -23.30 23.91 -3.18
CA SER A 25 -22.71 22.98 -4.14
C SER A 25 -21.40 23.52 -4.75
N SER A 26 -21.30 24.83 -4.96
CA SER A 26 -20.09 25.47 -5.48
C SER A 26 -18.92 25.32 -4.52
N LYS A 27 -19.17 25.48 -3.21
CA LYS A 27 -18.15 25.29 -2.19
C LYS A 27 -17.76 23.80 -2.01
N ALA A 28 -18.73 22.91 -2.07
CA ALA A 28 -18.47 21.46 -2.04
C ALA A 28 -17.61 21.03 -3.23
N LEU A 29 -17.93 21.51 -4.44
CA LEU A 29 -17.15 21.23 -5.65
C LEU A 29 -15.74 21.84 -5.56
N ALA A 30 -15.60 23.07 -5.03
CA ALA A 30 -14.31 23.69 -4.80
C ALA A 30 -13.43 22.89 -3.83
N ILE A 31 -14.02 22.33 -2.76
CA ILE A 31 -13.31 21.47 -1.80
C ILE A 31 -12.83 20.19 -2.49
N ILE A 32 -13.71 19.50 -3.20
CA ILE A 32 -13.37 18.24 -3.90
C ILE A 32 -12.28 18.49 -4.94
N SER A 33 -12.44 19.50 -5.80
CA SER A 33 -11.47 19.84 -6.84
C SER A 33 -10.14 20.30 -6.25
N GLY A 34 -10.16 21.05 -5.13
CA GLY A 34 -8.95 21.47 -4.41
C GLY A 34 -8.16 20.29 -3.86
N ILE A 35 -8.82 19.31 -3.23
CA ILE A 35 -8.18 18.08 -2.75
C ILE A 35 -7.56 17.30 -3.91
N PHE A 36 -8.29 17.11 -5.01
CA PHE A 36 -7.75 16.43 -6.20
C PHE A 36 -6.56 17.15 -6.80
N SER A 37 -6.66 18.46 -7.01
CA SER A 37 -5.59 19.27 -7.58
C SER A 37 -4.34 19.25 -6.71
N SER A 38 -4.50 19.25 -5.36
CA SER A 38 -3.38 19.21 -4.43
C SER A 38 -2.51 17.95 -4.59
N VAL A 39 -3.11 16.79 -4.92
CA VAL A 39 -2.40 15.53 -5.19
C VAL A 39 -1.46 15.68 -6.38
N PHE A 40 -1.95 16.23 -7.50
CA PHE A 40 -1.14 16.43 -8.70
C PHE A 40 -0.06 17.50 -8.51
N VAL A 41 -0.42 18.63 -7.90
CA VAL A 41 0.54 19.71 -7.62
C VAL A 41 1.66 19.21 -6.71
N ALA A 42 1.33 18.49 -5.64
CA ALA A 42 2.32 17.92 -4.73
C ALA A 42 3.29 16.94 -5.44
N PHE A 43 2.75 16.08 -6.30
CA PHE A 43 3.55 15.13 -7.07
C PHE A 43 4.51 15.84 -8.02
N ILE A 44 4.02 16.82 -8.80
CA ILE A 44 4.83 17.59 -9.76
C ILE A 44 5.90 18.42 -9.02
N CYS A 45 5.54 19.09 -7.91
CA CYS A 45 6.51 19.83 -7.10
C CYS A 45 7.59 18.91 -6.53
N GLY A 46 7.20 17.72 -6.02
CA GLY A 46 8.15 16.71 -5.54
C GLY A 46 9.15 16.29 -6.63
N ILE A 47 8.64 16.00 -7.84
CA ILE A 47 9.49 15.66 -9.00
C ILE A 47 10.44 16.82 -9.32
N THR A 48 9.89 18.02 -9.50
CA THR A 48 10.65 19.17 -10.01
C THR A 48 11.76 19.59 -9.04
N VAL A 49 11.42 19.76 -7.76
CA VAL A 49 12.39 20.19 -6.76
C VAL A 49 13.46 19.12 -6.53
N MET A 50 13.08 17.84 -6.49
CA MET A 50 14.05 16.77 -6.34
C MET A 50 14.96 16.63 -7.56
N TRP A 51 14.42 16.74 -8.77
CA TRP A 51 15.20 16.71 -10.00
C TRP A 51 16.25 17.85 -10.06
N ILE A 52 15.84 19.09 -9.72
CA ILE A 52 16.76 20.24 -9.61
C ILE A 52 17.82 19.98 -8.53
N SER A 53 17.38 19.49 -7.37
CA SER A 53 18.29 19.17 -6.26
C SER A 53 19.35 18.15 -6.68
N ARG A 54 18.95 17.12 -7.44
CA ARG A 54 19.87 16.07 -7.90
C ARG A 54 20.79 16.53 -9.02
N LEU A 55 20.39 17.48 -9.84
CA LEU A 55 21.29 18.15 -10.79
C LEU A 55 22.39 18.95 -10.08
N ILE A 56 22.06 19.61 -8.95
CA ILE A 56 23.01 20.36 -8.13
C ILE A 56 23.85 19.40 -7.28
N PHE A 57 23.19 18.49 -6.57
CA PHE A 57 23.81 17.52 -5.68
C PHE A 57 23.59 16.11 -6.21
N SER A 58 24.63 15.48 -6.78
CA SER A 58 24.57 14.06 -7.14
C SER A 58 24.46 13.17 -5.89
N PHE A 59 24.31 11.85 -6.04
CA PHE A 59 24.36 10.92 -4.91
C PHE A 59 25.68 11.00 -4.11
N ASN A 60 26.79 11.36 -4.78
CA ASN A 60 28.03 11.70 -4.11
C ASN A 60 28.11 13.22 -3.84
N TYR A 61 27.24 13.69 -2.96
CA TYR A 61 27.04 15.11 -2.70
C TYR A 61 28.13 15.76 -1.84
N LYS A 62 29.03 15.00 -1.19
CA LYS A 62 30.01 15.54 -0.21
C LYS A 62 30.81 16.73 -0.74
N LYS A 63 31.31 16.66 -1.99
CA LYS A 63 32.09 17.75 -2.60
C LYS A 63 31.23 18.96 -2.93
N SER A 64 30.12 18.79 -3.65
CA SER A 64 29.23 19.90 -4.06
C SER A 64 28.58 20.54 -2.83
N PHE A 65 28.26 19.76 -1.82
CA PHE A 65 27.61 20.22 -0.59
C PHE A 65 28.52 21.11 0.25
N LYS A 66 29.84 20.90 0.21
CA LYS A 66 30.80 21.77 0.90
C LYS A 66 30.68 23.25 0.45
N TYR A 67 30.40 23.48 -0.83
CA TYR A 67 30.33 24.84 -1.40
C TYR A 67 28.89 25.38 -1.46
N LEU A 68 27.93 24.57 -1.86
CA LEU A 68 26.55 25.01 -2.11
C LEU A 68 25.58 24.62 -0.98
N GLY A 69 26.02 23.81 -0.01
CA GLY A 69 25.15 23.28 1.03
C GLY A 69 24.57 24.36 1.94
N ALA A 70 25.38 25.35 2.32
CA ALA A 70 24.93 26.46 3.17
C ALA A 70 23.85 27.31 2.49
N VAL A 71 24.02 27.58 1.18
CA VAL A 71 23.03 28.34 0.38
C VAL A 71 21.73 27.53 0.22
N TRP A 72 21.86 26.23 -0.07
CA TRP A 72 20.71 25.33 -0.19
C TRP A 72 19.89 25.24 1.10
N CYS A 73 20.57 24.95 2.23
CA CYS A 73 19.90 24.90 3.53
C CYS A 73 19.35 26.28 3.93
N GLY A 74 20.08 27.37 3.62
CA GLY A 74 19.63 28.74 3.82
C GLY A 74 18.33 29.05 3.06
N LEU A 75 18.25 28.65 1.80
CA LEU A 75 17.04 28.79 0.98
C LEU A 75 15.85 28.01 1.57
N ALA A 76 16.07 26.74 1.95
CA ALA A 76 15.06 25.90 2.56
C ALA A 76 14.52 26.50 3.88
N LEU A 77 15.42 26.94 4.76
CA LEU A 77 15.07 27.57 6.04
C LEU A 77 14.38 28.93 5.87
N THR A 78 14.80 29.72 4.89
CA THR A 78 14.13 30.98 4.55
C THR A 78 12.71 30.74 4.08
N ALA A 79 12.50 29.76 3.20
CA ALA A 79 11.17 29.41 2.72
C ALA A 79 10.29 28.91 3.87
N ILE A 80 10.81 28.06 4.77
CA ILE A 80 10.12 27.61 5.98
C ILE A 80 9.76 28.81 6.86
N THR A 81 10.70 29.70 7.15
CA THR A 81 10.49 30.90 7.97
C THR A 81 9.42 31.80 7.36
N TYR A 82 9.44 32.01 6.06
CA TYR A 82 8.44 32.82 5.36
C TYR A 82 7.02 32.25 5.54
N PHE A 83 6.83 30.96 5.27
CA PHE A 83 5.51 30.36 5.37
C PHE A 83 5.04 30.11 6.81
N ALA A 84 5.92 29.62 7.68
CA ALA A 84 5.57 29.33 9.08
C ALA A 84 5.36 30.61 9.91
N ILE A 85 6.23 31.61 9.75
CA ILE A 85 6.18 32.82 10.56
C ILE A 85 5.37 33.93 9.87
N PHE A 86 5.81 34.39 8.69
CA PHE A 86 5.18 35.55 8.06
C PHE A 86 3.74 35.28 7.57
N LYS A 87 3.46 34.10 7.05
CA LYS A 87 2.12 33.72 6.60
C LYS A 87 1.29 33.04 7.68
N GLY A 88 1.90 32.19 8.51
CA GLY A 88 1.21 31.45 9.55
C GLY A 88 0.73 32.30 10.70
N LEU A 89 1.46 33.37 11.06
CA LEU A 89 1.05 34.33 12.12
C LEU A 89 0.01 35.34 11.68
N LYS A 90 -0.28 35.45 10.38
CA LYS A 90 -1.38 36.31 9.90
C LYS A 90 -2.72 35.79 10.43
N GLY A 91 -3.38 36.57 11.26
CA GLY A 91 -4.63 36.20 11.92
C GLY A 91 -4.47 35.66 13.34
N SER A 92 -3.23 35.54 13.83
CA SER A 92 -2.96 35.27 15.24
C SER A 92 -3.22 36.50 16.10
N THR A 93 -3.68 36.28 17.33
CA THR A 93 -3.84 37.35 18.36
C THR A 93 -2.50 37.91 18.85
N LEU A 94 -1.38 37.23 18.50
CA LEU A 94 -0.03 37.65 18.90
C LEU A 94 0.55 38.78 18.04
N VAL A 95 -0.01 39.03 16.85
CA VAL A 95 0.51 40.00 15.89
C VAL A 95 -0.51 41.08 15.62
N THR A 96 -0.14 42.34 15.85
CA THR A 96 -1.01 43.49 15.61
C THR A 96 -1.21 43.76 14.12
N LYS A 97 -2.35 44.35 13.75
CA LYS A 97 -2.66 44.68 12.36
C LYS A 97 -1.62 45.62 11.71
N ASP A 98 -1.03 46.52 12.49
CA ASP A 98 0.01 47.43 12.00
C ASP A 98 1.32 46.72 11.71
N MET A 99 1.68 45.71 12.51
CA MET A 99 2.83 44.83 12.29
C MET A 99 2.68 44.01 11.01
N ILE A 100 1.48 43.49 10.74
CA ILE A 100 1.18 42.77 9.51
C ILE A 100 1.30 43.68 8.29
N ARG A 101 0.77 44.91 8.37
CA ARG A 101 0.86 45.92 7.30
C ARG A 101 2.32 46.29 6.99
N HIS A 102 3.14 46.47 8.02
CA HIS A 102 4.57 46.78 7.87
C HIS A 102 5.34 45.61 7.26
N LEU A 103 5.04 44.38 7.68
CA LEU A 103 5.62 43.15 7.10
C LEU A 103 5.25 43.00 5.61
N ASP A 104 4.00 43.24 5.26
CA ASP A 104 3.55 43.12 3.86
C ASP A 104 4.16 44.21 2.95
N ALA A 105 4.38 45.40 3.47
CA ALA A 105 5.01 46.50 2.72
C ALA A 105 6.49 46.23 2.41
N HIS A 106 7.20 45.50 3.29
CA HIS A 106 8.65 45.26 3.17
C HIS A 106 9.01 43.78 3.02
N ILE A 107 8.11 42.95 2.50
CA ILE A 107 8.24 41.50 2.51
C ILE A 107 9.52 41.01 1.84
N TRP A 108 9.91 41.60 0.70
CA TRP A 108 11.13 41.25 -0.03
C TRP A 108 12.40 41.54 0.77
N LEU A 109 12.40 42.66 1.54
CA LEU A 109 13.52 42.98 2.43
C LEU A 109 13.68 41.89 3.50
N TYR A 110 12.59 41.50 4.16
CA TYR A 110 12.61 40.47 5.20
C TYR A 110 13.02 39.10 4.67
N VAL A 111 12.56 38.72 3.47
CA VAL A 111 12.95 37.48 2.81
C VAL A 111 14.44 37.49 2.47
N CYS A 112 14.97 38.60 1.93
CA CYS A 112 16.41 38.73 1.64
C CYS A 112 17.26 38.70 2.92
N CYS A 113 16.85 39.43 3.96
CA CYS A 113 17.54 39.41 5.27
C CYS A 113 17.52 37.99 5.88
N SER A 114 16.39 37.30 5.82
CA SER A 114 16.25 35.91 6.29
C SER A 114 17.18 34.96 5.50
N LEU A 115 17.25 35.14 4.16
CA LEU A 115 18.13 34.32 3.32
C LEU A 115 19.61 34.52 3.69
N VAL A 116 20.03 35.77 3.85
CA VAL A 116 21.39 36.09 4.26
C VAL A 116 21.68 35.50 5.65
N PHE A 117 20.79 35.74 6.61
CA PHE A 117 20.93 35.24 7.98
C PHE A 117 21.09 33.73 8.02
N TRP A 118 20.14 32.98 7.43
CA TRP A 118 20.19 31.53 7.42
C TRP A 118 21.39 30.97 6.65
N THR A 119 21.76 31.59 5.52
CA THR A 119 22.92 31.15 4.74
C THR A 119 24.22 31.34 5.54
N VAL A 120 24.39 32.51 6.17
CA VAL A 120 25.58 32.79 6.99
C VAL A 120 25.61 31.85 8.21
N LEU A 121 24.49 31.67 8.90
CA LEU A 121 24.40 30.77 10.04
C LEU A 121 24.76 29.34 9.64
N MET A 122 24.21 28.83 8.53
CA MET A 122 24.54 27.47 8.04
C MET A 122 26.01 27.37 7.60
N ALA A 123 26.58 28.41 7.00
CA ALA A 123 28.00 28.43 6.65
C ALA A 123 28.90 28.38 7.90
N VAL A 124 28.55 29.11 8.94
CA VAL A 124 29.28 29.09 10.24
C VAL A 124 29.19 27.70 10.87
N LEU A 125 27.99 27.12 10.95
CA LEU A 125 27.77 25.78 11.53
C LEU A 125 28.50 24.69 10.75
N GLN A 126 28.54 24.81 9.42
CA GLN A 126 29.24 23.85 8.57
C GLN A 126 30.76 23.95 8.66
N ASN A 127 31.32 25.17 8.57
CA ASN A 127 32.75 25.37 8.41
C ASN A 127 33.48 25.50 9.76
N ILE A 128 32.88 26.17 10.74
CA ILE A 128 33.50 26.41 12.06
C ILE A 128 33.13 25.29 13.03
N CYS A 129 31.81 25.01 13.18
CA CYS A 129 31.35 24.00 14.12
C CYS A 129 31.43 22.58 13.57
N LYS A 130 31.69 22.40 12.26
CA LYS A 130 31.77 21.10 11.55
C LYS A 130 30.50 20.22 11.73
N ILE A 131 29.35 20.85 11.91
CA ILE A 131 28.06 20.16 12.10
C ILE A 131 27.49 19.82 10.71
N ASN A 132 26.82 18.67 10.63
CA ASN A 132 26.09 18.28 9.41
C ASN A 132 24.81 19.11 9.28
N ILE A 133 24.87 20.18 8.47
CA ILE A 133 23.76 21.12 8.26
C ILE A 133 22.54 20.48 7.57
N LEU A 134 22.69 19.34 6.83
CA LEU A 134 21.54 18.60 6.30
C LEU A 134 20.69 18.03 7.41
N LYS A 135 21.28 17.53 8.52
CA LYS A 135 20.51 17.08 9.68
C LYS A 135 19.70 18.22 10.29
N ILE A 136 20.28 19.42 10.36
CA ILE A 136 19.57 20.62 10.84
C ILE A 136 18.42 20.96 9.92
N SER A 137 18.63 20.93 8.59
CA SER A 137 17.58 21.19 7.60
C SER A 137 16.45 20.15 7.70
N VAL A 138 16.76 18.87 7.91
CA VAL A 138 15.76 17.81 8.12
C VAL A 138 14.97 18.05 9.42
N LEU A 139 15.64 18.38 10.52
CA LEU A 139 14.96 18.67 11.79
C LEU A 139 14.06 19.90 11.70
N ALA A 140 14.55 20.98 11.07
CA ALA A 140 13.75 22.19 10.83
C ALA A 140 12.56 21.92 9.89
N GLY A 141 12.78 21.13 8.83
CA GLY A 141 11.72 20.67 7.94
C GLY A 141 10.68 19.82 8.66
N THR A 142 11.10 18.93 9.56
CA THR A 142 10.18 18.12 10.39
C THR A 142 9.35 19.01 11.32
N MET A 143 9.97 20.00 11.97
CA MET A 143 9.27 20.97 12.82
C MET A 143 8.28 21.81 12.01
N ALA A 144 8.69 22.29 10.83
CA ALA A 144 7.83 23.05 9.94
C ALA A 144 6.62 22.24 9.45
N LEU A 145 6.85 20.97 9.10
CA LEU A 145 5.79 20.05 8.69
C LEU A 145 4.81 19.79 9.84
N ALA A 146 5.32 19.55 11.05
CA ALA A 146 4.50 19.37 12.25
C ALA A 146 3.64 20.61 12.54
N LEU A 147 4.22 21.81 12.42
CA LEU A 147 3.50 23.07 12.59
C LEU A 147 2.42 23.26 11.51
N SER A 148 2.73 22.90 10.26
CA SER A 148 1.78 22.97 9.14
C SER A 148 0.63 21.97 9.33
N PHE A 149 0.90 20.76 9.85
CA PHE A 149 -0.11 19.78 10.20
C PHE A 149 -1.00 20.29 11.33
N ALA A 150 -0.42 20.82 12.40
CA ALA A 150 -1.19 21.38 13.51
C ALA A 150 -2.14 22.49 13.03
N GLY A 151 -1.69 23.36 12.14
CA GLY A 151 -2.50 24.43 11.57
C GLY A 151 -3.63 23.96 10.66
N ASN A 152 -3.49 22.79 10.00
CA ASN A 152 -4.49 22.24 9.09
C ASN A 152 -5.35 21.15 9.76
N ASP A 153 -4.72 20.16 10.39
CA ASP A 153 -5.41 18.95 10.84
C ASP A 153 -6.14 19.13 12.16
N LEU A 154 -5.68 20.02 13.05
CA LEU A 154 -6.36 20.30 14.31
C LEU A 154 -7.74 20.90 14.06
N VAL A 155 -7.88 21.76 13.07
CA VAL A 155 -9.18 22.34 12.67
C VAL A 155 -10.13 21.24 12.17
N ASN A 156 -9.63 20.29 11.40
CA ASN A 156 -10.43 19.16 10.93
C ASN A 156 -10.82 18.21 12.08
N PHE A 157 -9.99 18.11 13.11
CA PHE A 157 -10.22 17.26 14.27
C PHE A 157 -11.27 17.83 15.22
N ILE A 158 -11.20 19.14 15.57
CA ILE A 158 -12.09 19.75 16.57
C ILE A 158 -13.13 20.71 15.97
N GLY A 159 -12.96 21.12 14.71
CA GLY A 159 -13.77 22.16 14.09
C GLY A 159 -15.27 21.84 14.05
N VAL A 160 -15.65 20.56 13.86
CA VAL A 160 -17.06 20.15 13.87
C VAL A 160 -17.67 20.32 15.26
N PHE A 161 -16.93 19.98 16.33
CA PHE A 161 -17.35 20.22 17.70
C PHE A 161 -17.51 21.70 17.98
N MET A 162 -16.54 22.53 17.60
CA MET A 162 -16.59 23.98 17.81
C MET A 162 -17.74 24.64 17.05
N ALA A 163 -17.98 24.21 15.81
CA ALA A 163 -19.13 24.68 15.03
C ALA A 163 -20.47 24.29 15.68
N GLY A 164 -20.54 23.08 16.22
CA GLY A 164 -21.71 22.61 16.96
C GLY A 164 -21.96 23.43 18.23
N GLN A 165 -20.92 23.73 19.00
CA GLN A 165 -21.01 24.58 20.19
C GLN A 165 -21.46 26.00 19.82
N SER A 166 -20.84 26.62 18.83
CA SER A 166 -21.25 27.96 18.37
C SER A 166 -22.68 27.99 17.84
N SER A 167 -23.12 26.96 17.15
CA SER A 167 -24.51 26.80 16.70
C SER A 167 -25.48 26.74 17.88
N MET A 168 -25.12 26.00 18.92
CA MET A 168 -25.93 25.90 20.15
C MET A 168 -26.01 27.24 20.89
N GLU A 169 -24.91 28.00 20.98
CA GLU A 169 -24.87 29.32 21.57
C GLU A 169 -25.76 30.31 20.80
N ILE A 170 -25.70 30.31 19.46
CA ILE A 170 -26.57 31.14 18.60
C ILE A 170 -28.03 30.75 18.80
N ALA A 171 -28.34 29.45 18.80
CA ALA A 171 -29.71 28.95 18.98
C ALA A 171 -30.27 29.32 20.38
N SER A 172 -29.47 29.16 21.43
CA SER A 172 -29.88 29.48 22.80
C SER A 172 -30.12 30.98 23.00
N ALA A 173 -29.25 31.81 22.40
CA ALA A 173 -29.44 33.27 22.42
C ALA A 173 -30.69 33.70 21.65
N ALA A 174 -30.98 33.12 20.51
CA ALA A 174 -32.20 33.39 19.73
C ALA A 174 -33.47 32.92 20.47
N ALA A 175 -33.43 31.74 21.10
CA ALA A 175 -34.53 31.23 21.93
C ALA A 175 -34.83 32.14 23.13
N ALA A 176 -33.80 32.68 23.78
CA ALA A 176 -33.95 33.63 24.88
C ALA A 176 -34.61 34.95 24.43
N GLN A 177 -34.48 35.30 23.14
CA GLN A 177 -35.14 36.46 22.51
C GLN A 177 -36.53 36.14 21.94
N GLY A 178 -37.02 34.90 22.13
CA GLY A 178 -38.33 34.46 21.64
C GLY A 178 -38.41 34.20 20.15
N ALA A 179 -37.28 34.04 19.48
CA ALA A 179 -37.22 33.68 18.06
C ALA A 179 -37.65 32.23 17.83
N ASP A 180 -38.35 31.98 16.70
CA ASP A 180 -38.71 30.63 16.30
C ASP A 180 -37.46 29.89 15.80
N LEU A 181 -37.07 28.81 16.50
CA LEU A 181 -35.93 27.98 16.16
C LEU A 181 -36.07 27.23 14.82
N SER A 182 -37.32 27.04 14.34
CA SER A 182 -37.57 26.37 13.07
C SER A 182 -37.16 27.21 11.85
N THR A 183 -37.20 28.53 11.98
CA THR A 183 -36.83 29.49 10.92
C THR A 183 -35.43 30.07 11.08
N LEU A 184 -34.73 29.71 12.15
CA LEU A 184 -33.42 30.24 12.46
C LEU A 184 -32.35 29.82 11.48
N THR A 185 -31.73 30.78 10.81
CA THR A 185 -30.55 30.52 9.95
C THR A 185 -29.27 30.70 10.73
N MET A 186 -28.27 29.85 10.48
CA MET A 186 -26.94 29.87 11.10
C MET A 186 -25.98 30.84 10.39
N GLY A 187 -26.49 32.00 9.91
CA GLY A 187 -25.68 33.04 9.24
C GLY A 187 -24.51 33.56 10.09
N GLY A 188 -24.67 33.55 11.43
CA GLY A 188 -23.61 33.89 12.37
C GLY A 188 -22.34 33.06 12.28
N LEU A 189 -22.42 31.81 11.73
CA LEU A 189 -21.25 30.97 11.50
C LEU A 189 -20.42 31.38 10.26
N MET A 190 -20.91 32.29 9.43
CA MET A 190 -20.14 32.85 8.31
C MET A 190 -19.11 33.88 8.75
N VAL A 191 -19.26 34.42 9.97
CA VAL A 191 -18.30 35.34 10.58
C VAL A 191 -17.23 34.52 11.31
N PRO A 192 -15.95 34.94 11.27
CA PRO A 192 -14.91 34.28 12.04
C PRO A 192 -15.22 34.30 13.55
N VAL A 193 -15.41 33.11 14.11
CA VAL A 193 -15.66 32.93 15.56
C VAL A 193 -14.33 32.62 16.24
N THR A 194 -14.08 33.25 17.39
CA THR A 194 -12.91 32.95 18.22
C THR A 194 -13.16 31.69 19.02
N ALA A 195 -12.33 30.65 18.75
CA ALA A 195 -12.40 29.40 19.50
C ALA A 195 -11.75 29.54 20.88
N ASP A 196 -12.34 28.95 21.92
CA ASP A 196 -11.72 28.88 23.23
C ASP A 196 -10.44 28.03 23.16
N TRP A 197 -9.31 28.64 23.56
CA TRP A 197 -7.98 28.00 23.53
C TRP A 197 -7.92 26.72 24.37
N ARG A 198 -8.78 26.57 25.39
CA ARG A 198 -8.82 25.38 26.26
C ARG A 198 -9.20 24.11 25.48
N TYR A 199 -10.21 24.24 24.62
CA TYR A 199 -10.61 23.13 23.75
C TYR A 199 -9.53 22.79 22.73
N LEU A 200 -8.88 23.80 22.15
CA LEU A 200 -7.77 23.62 21.22
C LEU A 200 -6.57 22.93 21.87
N LEU A 201 -6.21 23.34 23.08
CA LEU A 201 -5.13 22.73 23.86
C LEU A 201 -5.45 21.28 24.21
N GLY A 202 -6.67 21.03 24.73
CA GLY A 202 -7.12 19.67 25.05
C GLY A 202 -7.10 18.74 23.85
N ALA A 203 -7.63 19.18 22.71
CA ALA A 203 -7.61 18.43 21.46
C ALA A 203 -6.19 18.19 20.95
N GLY A 204 -5.31 19.19 21.03
CA GLY A 204 -3.90 19.07 20.66
C GLY A 204 -3.16 18.03 21.52
N VAL A 205 -3.36 18.05 22.83
CA VAL A 205 -2.77 17.04 23.73
C VAL A 205 -3.27 15.63 23.40
N ILE A 206 -4.57 15.45 23.19
CA ILE A 206 -5.13 14.14 22.81
C ILE A 206 -4.54 13.67 21.49
N MET A 207 -4.42 14.55 20.49
CA MET A 207 -3.85 14.23 19.18
C MET A 207 -2.38 13.77 19.30
N VAL A 208 -1.56 14.50 20.09
CA VAL A 208 -0.16 14.15 20.32
C VAL A 208 -0.04 12.78 20.98
N LEU A 209 -0.81 12.53 22.04
CA LEU A 209 -0.80 11.26 22.74
C LEU A 209 -1.29 10.12 21.83
N ALA A 210 -2.34 10.34 21.06
CA ALA A 210 -2.84 9.33 20.11
C ALA A 210 -1.82 8.98 19.05
N LEU A 211 -1.13 9.95 18.44
CA LEU A 211 -0.09 9.71 17.44
C LEU A 211 1.15 9.03 18.05
N MET A 212 1.58 9.45 19.23
CA MET A 212 2.76 8.93 19.91
C MET A 212 2.61 7.47 20.31
N PHE A 213 1.42 7.05 20.79
CA PHE A 213 1.16 5.69 21.25
C PHE A 213 0.48 4.78 20.22
N SER A 214 0.09 5.30 19.06
CA SER A 214 -0.61 4.53 18.03
C SER A 214 0.35 3.72 17.15
N LYS A 215 0.40 2.41 17.36
CA LYS A 215 1.09 1.49 16.45
C LYS A 215 0.54 1.50 15.02
N LYS A 216 -0.72 1.91 14.83
CA LYS A 216 -1.35 2.03 13.51
C LYS A 216 -0.79 3.21 12.71
N ALA A 217 -0.45 4.32 13.37
CA ALA A 217 0.19 5.46 12.72
C ALA A 217 1.57 5.08 12.17
N GLN A 218 2.33 4.26 12.89
CA GLN A 218 3.63 3.75 12.44
C GLN A 218 3.55 2.94 11.14
N THR A 219 2.49 2.12 10.97
CA THR A 219 2.31 1.33 9.73
C THR A 219 2.08 2.20 8.49
N VAL A 220 1.50 3.39 8.62
CA VAL A 220 1.36 4.35 7.52
C VAL A 220 2.71 4.90 7.11
N THR A 221 3.51 5.33 8.07
CA THR A 221 4.89 5.81 7.85
C THR A 221 5.77 4.73 7.22
N ASP A 222 5.69 3.49 7.71
CA ASP A 222 6.41 2.34 7.13
C ASP A 222 6.02 2.11 5.66
N THR A 223 4.77 2.30 5.30
CA THR A 223 4.30 2.12 3.91
C THR A 223 4.86 3.21 3.01
N GLU A 224 4.84 4.47 3.46
CA GLU A 224 5.40 5.61 2.73
C GLU A 224 6.91 5.44 2.52
N VAL A 225 7.65 5.12 3.58
CA VAL A 225 9.10 4.89 3.54
C VAL A 225 9.46 3.74 2.61
N ASN A 226 8.72 2.63 2.65
CA ASN A 226 8.96 1.48 1.78
C ASN A 226 8.71 1.80 0.29
N LEU A 227 7.65 2.55 -0.03
CA LEU A 227 7.37 2.96 -1.42
C LEU A 227 8.39 3.99 -1.93
N ALA A 228 8.92 4.85 -1.04
CA ALA A 228 9.92 5.86 -1.37
C ALA A 228 11.38 5.34 -1.35
N ARG A 229 11.62 4.09 -0.94
CA ARG A 229 12.95 3.52 -0.72
C ARG A 229 13.83 3.57 -1.97
N GLN A 230 15.11 3.91 -1.79
CA GLN A 230 16.13 3.82 -2.83
C GLN A 230 16.63 2.37 -2.94
N GLY A 231 16.63 1.84 -4.17
CA GLY A 231 17.10 0.48 -4.44
C GLY A 231 16.04 -0.63 -4.29
N GLY A 232 16.46 -1.87 -4.59
CA GLY A 232 15.60 -3.05 -4.54
C GLY A 232 15.30 -3.47 -3.10
N GLY A 233 14.04 -3.80 -2.85
CA GLY A 233 13.58 -4.32 -1.56
C GLY A 233 12.34 -5.17 -1.77
N VAL A 234 11.77 -5.70 -0.68
CA VAL A 234 10.53 -6.50 -0.75
C VAL A 234 9.39 -5.63 -1.25
N GLU A 235 8.86 -5.94 -2.42
CA GLU A 235 7.70 -5.25 -2.98
C GLU A 235 6.42 -5.81 -2.35
N ARG A 236 5.69 -4.96 -1.61
CA ARG A 236 4.47 -5.35 -0.87
C ARG A 236 3.21 -5.44 -1.72
N PHE A 237 3.24 -4.88 -2.94
CA PHE A 237 2.08 -4.78 -3.80
C PHE A 237 2.25 -5.67 -5.04
N GLY A 238 1.19 -6.39 -5.42
CA GLY A 238 1.16 -7.14 -6.67
C GLY A 238 1.11 -6.22 -7.90
N SER A 239 1.06 -6.75 -9.12
CA SER A 239 0.91 -5.96 -10.34
C SER A 239 -0.55 -5.85 -10.78
N VAL A 240 -1.02 -4.64 -11.10
CA VAL A 240 -2.36 -4.39 -11.66
C VAL A 240 -2.27 -3.85 -13.10
N PRO A 241 -3.28 -4.13 -13.96
CA PRO A 241 -3.26 -3.69 -15.35
C PRO A 241 -3.05 -2.18 -15.56
N PRO A 242 -3.70 -1.26 -14.80
CA PRO A 242 -3.48 0.18 -14.96
C PRO A 242 -2.04 0.59 -14.67
N ALA A 243 -1.38 -0.01 -13.67
CA ALA A 243 0.01 0.29 -13.35
C ALA A 243 0.96 -0.15 -14.47
N ARG A 244 0.70 -1.33 -15.08
CA ARG A 244 1.48 -1.80 -16.24
C ARG A 244 1.34 -0.87 -17.45
N MET A 245 0.13 -0.36 -17.70
CA MET A 245 -0.10 0.64 -18.75
C MET A 245 0.65 1.93 -18.48
N ALA A 246 0.54 2.50 -17.28
CA ALA A 246 1.22 3.72 -16.88
C ALA A 246 2.75 3.62 -17.05
N VAL A 247 3.35 2.50 -16.62
CA VAL A 247 4.80 2.26 -16.81
C VAL A 247 5.16 2.19 -18.29
N ARG A 248 4.39 1.52 -19.13
CA ARG A 248 4.64 1.45 -20.58
C ARG A 248 4.59 2.82 -21.24
N TYR A 249 3.59 3.65 -20.90
CA TYR A 249 3.49 5.02 -21.40
C TYR A 249 4.69 5.88 -20.95
N ALA A 250 5.08 5.79 -19.67
CA ALA A 250 6.21 6.51 -19.13
C ALA A 250 7.53 6.11 -19.82
N LEU A 251 7.75 4.81 -20.05
CA LEU A 251 8.94 4.30 -20.77
C LEU A 251 8.96 4.76 -22.25
N ASN A 252 7.82 4.77 -22.92
CA ASN A 252 7.74 5.25 -24.29
C ASN A 252 7.99 6.75 -24.38
N ALA A 253 7.45 7.53 -23.45
CA ALA A 253 7.72 8.97 -23.35
C ALA A 253 9.20 9.24 -23.05
N SER A 254 9.83 8.50 -22.14
CA SER A 254 11.26 8.61 -21.84
C SER A 254 12.12 8.37 -23.09
N ARG A 255 11.83 7.29 -23.83
CA ARG A 255 12.53 6.99 -25.09
C ARG A 255 12.34 8.07 -26.15
N ALA A 256 11.17 8.70 -26.23
CA ALA A 256 10.92 9.80 -27.15
C ALA A 256 11.74 11.05 -26.78
N VAL A 257 11.81 11.37 -25.48
CA VAL A 257 12.64 12.48 -24.96
C VAL A 257 14.12 12.21 -25.19
N GLU A 258 14.59 10.99 -24.94
CA GLU A 258 15.99 10.59 -25.16
C GLU A 258 16.43 10.76 -26.63
N LYS A 259 15.52 10.50 -27.58
CA LYS A 259 15.80 10.70 -29.02
C LYS A 259 15.98 12.19 -29.42
N ILE A 260 15.34 13.10 -28.69
CA ILE A 260 15.36 14.53 -28.96
C ILE A 260 16.53 15.22 -28.22
N MET A 261 16.96 14.60 -27.10
CA MET A 261 17.96 15.17 -26.21
C MET A 261 19.39 15.06 -26.81
N PRO A 262 20.20 16.14 -26.84
CA PRO A 262 21.60 16.07 -27.23
C PRO A 262 22.39 15.10 -26.33
N ALA A 263 23.27 14.29 -26.94
CA ALA A 263 24.02 13.24 -26.24
C ALA A 263 24.91 13.77 -25.08
N CYS A 264 25.36 15.02 -25.14
CA CYS A 264 26.14 15.65 -24.08
C CYS A 264 25.28 15.91 -22.83
N VAL A 265 24.02 16.36 -23.02
CA VAL A 265 23.06 16.61 -21.94
C VAL A 265 22.62 15.30 -21.32
N GLY A 266 22.33 14.27 -22.13
CA GLY A 266 21.97 12.93 -21.65
C GLY A 266 23.04 12.33 -20.75
N ARG A 267 24.30 12.33 -21.19
CA ARG A 267 25.46 11.85 -20.41
C ARG A 267 25.67 12.64 -19.11
N PHE A 268 25.46 13.97 -19.13
CA PHE A 268 25.57 14.79 -17.93
C PHE A 268 24.50 14.41 -16.89
N ILE A 269 23.23 14.29 -17.33
CA ILE A 269 22.11 13.89 -16.45
C ILE A 269 22.35 12.48 -15.91
N GLU A 270 22.74 11.54 -16.77
CA GLU A 270 22.98 10.15 -16.35
C GLU A 270 24.04 10.07 -15.25
N LYS A 271 25.17 10.77 -15.42
CA LYS A 271 26.24 10.85 -14.42
C LYS A 271 25.78 11.42 -13.07
N ARG A 272 24.82 12.38 -13.08
CA ARG A 272 24.28 12.98 -11.85
C ARG A 272 23.35 12.07 -11.09
N PHE A 273 22.64 11.18 -11.80
CA PHE A 273 21.64 10.27 -11.26
C PHE A 273 22.14 8.84 -11.05
N GLN A 274 23.44 8.58 -11.10
CA GLN A 274 23.99 7.27 -10.76
C GLN A 274 24.02 7.06 -9.25
N PRO A 275 23.34 6.04 -8.70
CA PRO A 275 23.43 5.67 -7.28
C PRO A 275 24.87 5.22 -6.96
N VAL A 276 25.36 5.57 -5.78
CA VAL A 276 26.63 5.09 -5.26
C VAL A 276 26.35 3.90 -4.34
N PRO A 277 26.93 2.71 -4.59
CA PRO A 277 26.65 1.51 -3.81
C PRO A 277 26.93 1.68 -2.29
N ASP A 278 27.98 2.41 -1.94
CA ASP A 278 28.40 2.70 -0.57
C ASP A 278 28.10 4.16 -0.19
N GLY A 279 26.83 4.57 -0.32
CA GLY A 279 26.43 5.92 0.05
C GLY A 279 26.70 6.25 1.52
N PRO A 280 26.84 7.56 1.86
CA PRO A 280 27.23 8.00 3.21
C PRO A 280 26.20 7.67 4.31
N ASP A 281 25.02 7.19 3.96
CA ASP A 281 23.91 6.90 4.87
C ASP A 281 23.62 5.37 4.91
N ASN A 282 24.59 4.59 5.37
CA ASN A 282 24.45 3.14 5.54
C ASN A 282 23.20 2.78 6.35
N GLY A 283 22.28 2.05 5.72
CA GLY A 283 21.05 1.56 6.34
C GLY A 283 19.82 2.48 6.25
N ALA A 284 19.94 3.71 5.74
CA ALA A 284 18.79 4.58 5.50
C ALA A 284 18.01 4.19 4.24
N SER A 285 16.69 4.37 4.25
CA SER A 285 15.83 4.08 3.08
C SER A 285 16.10 5.00 1.90
N PHE A 286 16.55 6.23 2.15
CA PHE A 286 16.98 7.23 1.17
C PHE A 286 17.89 8.28 1.84
N ASP A 287 18.61 9.07 1.04
CA ASP A 287 19.59 10.03 1.53
C ASP A 287 18.98 11.29 2.18
N LEU A 288 19.81 12.02 2.94
CA LEU A 288 19.40 13.23 3.67
C LEU A 288 18.95 14.36 2.73
N ILE A 289 19.44 14.43 1.49
CA ILE A 289 19.00 15.45 0.51
C ILE A 289 17.54 15.22 0.17
N ARG A 290 17.15 13.99 -0.16
CA ARG A 290 15.75 13.67 -0.44
C ARG A 290 14.87 13.85 0.79
N ALA A 291 15.35 13.47 1.98
CA ALA A 291 14.64 13.73 3.23
C ALA A 291 14.37 15.22 3.42
N SER A 292 15.39 16.08 3.24
CA SER A 292 15.25 17.53 3.34
C SER A 292 14.27 18.09 2.32
N VAL A 293 14.36 17.64 1.05
CA VAL A 293 13.42 18.06 -0.01
C VAL A 293 11.98 17.66 0.33
N ASN A 294 11.75 16.40 0.71
CA ASN A 294 10.40 15.93 1.05
C ASN A 294 9.76 16.76 2.15
N LEU A 295 10.48 16.97 3.26
CA LEU A 295 9.96 17.70 4.40
C LEU A 295 9.73 19.18 4.07
N THR A 296 10.68 19.82 3.40
CA THR A 296 10.59 21.25 3.05
C THR A 296 9.47 21.50 2.05
N VAL A 297 9.41 20.74 0.95
CA VAL A 297 8.38 20.93 -0.10
C VAL A 297 6.99 20.64 0.45
N ALA A 298 6.82 19.56 1.23
CA ALA A 298 5.53 19.25 1.83
C ALA A 298 5.08 20.35 2.81
N ALA A 299 5.97 20.80 3.71
CA ALA A 299 5.66 21.88 4.65
C ALA A 299 5.29 23.18 3.92
N LEU A 300 6.01 23.53 2.86
CA LEU A 300 5.73 24.73 2.07
C LEU A 300 4.38 24.66 1.36
N LEU A 301 4.07 23.54 0.71
CA LEU A 301 2.79 23.37 0.01
C LEU A 301 1.60 23.39 0.96
N ILE A 302 1.71 22.73 2.12
CA ILE A 302 0.65 22.71 3.13
C ILE A 302 0.47 24.11 3.72
N SER A 303 1.54 24.78 4.11
CA SER A 303 1.49 26.13 4.66
C SER A 303 0.93 27.15 3.66
N LEU A 304 1.34 27.05 2.37
CA LEU A 304 0.81 27.89 1.30
C LEU A 304 -0.71 27.69 1.15
N ALA A 305 -1.15 26.45 1.01
CA ALA A 305 -2.57 26.16 0.83
C ALA A 305 -3.40 26.56 2.07
N THR A 306 -2.89 26.32 3.27
CA THR A 306 -3.53 26.79 4.52
C THR A 306 -3.64 28.31 4.55
N SER A 307 -2.57 29.03 4.14
CA SER A 307 -2.59 30.50 4.08
C SER A 307 -3.59 31.05 3.05
N LEU A 308 -3.83 30.32 1.99
CA LEU A 308 -4.81 30.64 0.94
C LEU A 308 -6.21 30.10 1.26
N ARG A 309 -6.39 29.45 2.42
CA ARG A 309 -7.64 28.80 2.84
C ARG A 309 -8.13 27.75 1.82
N LEU A 310 -7.20 27.11 1.12
CA LEU A 310 -7.50 26.05 0.17
C LEU A 310 -7.64 24.73 0.92
N PRO A 311 -8.69 23.96 0.67
CA PRO A 311 -8.86 22.65 1.26
C PRO A 311 -7.86 21.66 0.67
N LEU A 312 -7.10 20.99 1.51
CA LEU A 312 -6.19 19.92 1.12
C LEU A 312 -6.11 18.85 2.22
N SER A 313 -5.60 17.69 1.86
CA SER A 313 -5.21 16.66 2.83
C SER A 313 -3.69 16.69 2.99
N THR A 314 -3.24 16.93 4.22
CA THR A 314 -1.82 16.95 4.58
C THR A 314 -1.14 15.63 4.26
N THR A 315 -1.81 14.51 4.57
CA THR A 315 -1.34 13.15 4.26
C THR A 315 -1.17 12.93 2.75
N TYR A 316 -2.09 13.43 1.92
CA TYR A 316 -1.99 13.27 0.46
C TYR A 316 -0.82 14.06 -0.10
N VAL A 317 -0.63 15.30 0.38
CA VAL A 317 0.47 16.15 -0.06
C VAL A 317 1.81 15.55 0.31
N THR A 318 2.02 15.14 1.56
CA THR A 318 3.29 14.54 2.00
C THR A 318 3.62 13.26 1.25
N PHE A 319 2.63 12.37 1.12
CA PHE A 319 2.79 11.12 0.37
C PHE A 319 3.14 11.38 -1.10
N MET A 320 2.46 12.30 -1.75
CA MET A 320 2.69 12.58 -3.18
C MET A 320 4.00 13.31 -3.43
N VAL A 321 4.45 14.18 -2.53
CA VAL A 321 5.80 14.78 -2.59
C VAL A 321 6.86 13.68 -2.48
N ALA A 322 6.71 12.76 -1.52
CA ALA A 322 7.65 11.64 -1.33
C ALA A 322 7.66 10.70 -2.54
N MET A 323 6.50 10.42 -3.15
CA MET A 323 6.41 9.60 -4.37
C MET A 323 7.02 10.32 -5.57
N GLY A 324 6.74 11.62 -5.75
CA GLY A 324 7.32 12.42 -6.82
C GLY A 324 8.85 12.52 -6.72
N SER A 325 9.36 12.77 -5.53
CA SER A 325 10.82 12.85 -5.29
C SER A 325 11.50 11.49 -5.52
N SER A 326 10.87 10.38 -5.12
CA SER A 326 11.42 9.05 -5.34
C SER A 326 11.43 8.66 -6.82
N LEU A 327 10.44 9.08 -7.59
CA LEU A 327 10.42 8.91 -9.04
C LEU A 327 11.52 9.73 -9.71
N ALA A 328 11.67 11.01 -9.35
CA ALA A 328 12.72 11.89 -9.87
C ALA A 328 14.12 11.35 -9.57
N ASP A 329 14.29 10.71 -8.42
CA ASP A 329 15.56 10.12 -7.96
C ASP A 329 15.88 8.77 -8.62
N LYS A 330 15.09 8.35 -9.61
CA LYS A 330 15.19 7.03 -10.26
C LYS A 330 15.15 5.85 -9.27
N ALA A 331 14.51 6.05 -8.11
CA ALA A 331 14.33 4.99 -7.12
C ALA A 331 13.44 3.85 -7.64
N TRP A 332 12.58 4.15 -8.64
CA TRP A 332 11.69 3.19 -9.28
C TRP A 332 12.42 2.54 -10.47
N GLY A 333 13.21 1.51 -10.18
CA GLY A 333 13.87 0.72 -11.21
C GLY A 333 12.86 0.02 -12.13
N ARG A 334 13.32 -0.46 -13.28
CA ARG A 334 12.46 -1.10 -14.29
C ARG A 334 11.62 -2.24 -13.74
N ASP A 335 12.19 -3.03 -12.83
CA ASP A 335 11.54 -4.21 -12.25
C ASP A 335 10.55 -3.84 -11.14
N SER A 336 10.84 -2.80 -10.35
CA SER A 336 10.02 -2.37 -9.22
C SER A 336 8.94 -1.35 -9.58
N ALA A 337 9.07 -0.63 -10.70
CA ALA A 337 8.18 0.48 -11.07
C ALA A 337 6.69 0.09 -11.11
N VAL A 338 6.35 -1.08 -11.69
CA VAL A 338 4.96 -1.55 -11.77
C VAL A 338 4.36 -1.79 -10.38
N TYR A 339 5.12 -2.39 -9.48
CA TYR A 339 4.67 -2.69 -8.11
C TYR A 339 4.49 -1.41 -7.30
N ARG A 340 5.39 -0.44 -7.43
CA ARG A 340 5.32 0.85 -6.74
C ARG A 340 4.16 1.70 -7.24
N ILE A 341 3.95 1.79 -8.56
CA ILE A 341 2.77 2.46 -9.12
C ILE A 341 1.48 1.76 -8.68
N THR A 342 1.46 0.42 -8.60
CA THR A 342 0.34 -0.32 -8.03
C THR A 342 0.10 0.10 -6.58
N GLY A 343 1.16 0.22 -5.78
CA GLY A 343 1.07 0.71 -4.40
C GLY A 343 0.47 2.11 -4.31
N VAL A 344 0.95 3.05 -5.12
CA VAL A 344 0.41 4.42 -5.19
C VAL A 344 -1.07 4.43 -5.58
N ILE A 345 -1.46 3.71 -6.63
CA ILE A 345 -2.86 3.58 -7.05
C ILE A 345 -3.72 2.97 -5.95
N THR A 346 -3.22 1.94 -5.25
CA THR A 346 -3.93 1.28 -4.15
C THR A 346 -4.15 2.24 -2.98
N VAL A 347 -3.14 3.02 -2.60
CA VAL A 347 -3.24 4.04 -1.55
C VAL A 347 -4.25 5.11 -1.94
N ILE A 348 -4.16 5.68 -3.15
CA ILE A 348 -5.10 6.69 -3.65
C ILE A 348 -6.54 6.13 -3.68
N SER A 349 -6.73 4.92 -4.22
CA SER A 349 -8.05 4.26 -4.23
C SER A 349 -8.58 4.02 -2.82
N GLY A 350 -7.70 3.67 -1.88
CA GLY A 350 -8.02 3.53 -0.47
C GLY A 350 -8.53 4.82 0.15
N TRP A 351 -7.99 5.98 -0.23
CA TRP A 351 -8.46 7.27 0.26
C TRP A 351 -9.91 7.57 -0.14
N PHE A 352 -10.27 7.31 -1.42
CA PHE A 352 -11.65 7.48 -1.88
C PHE A 352 -12.60 6.54 -1.18
N PHE A 353 -12.22 5.27 -1.06
CA PHE A 353 -13.04 4.30 -0.34
C PHE A 353 -13.24 4.71 1.13
N THR A 354 -12.18 5.19 1.78
CA THR A 354 -12.24 5.66 3.17
C THR A 354 -13.14 6.89 3.30
N ALA A 355 -13.06 7.85 2.38
CA ALA A 355 -13.92 9.02 2.38
C ALA A 355 -15.39 8.66 2.21
N PHE A 356 -15.71 7.76 1.27
CA PHE A 356 -17.06 7.25 1.06
C PHE A 356 -17.59 6.48 2.26
N ALA A 357 -16.78 5.59 2.84
CA ALA A 357 -17.15 4.83 4.04
C ALA A 357 -17.38 5.74 5.25
N ALA A 358 -16.51 6.75 5.45
CA ALA A 358 -16.66 7.75 6.51
C ALA A 358 -17.94 8.57 6.36
N PHE A 359 -18.25 9.01 5.13
CA PHE A 359 -19.49 9.73 4.84
C PHE A 359 -20.72 8.88 5.18
N THR A 360 -20.75 7.62 4.73
CA THR A 360 -21.86 6.69 4.97
C THR A 360 -22.03 6.40 6.46
N MET A 361 -20.93 6.13 7.17
CA MET A 361 -20.97 5.90 8.63
C MET A 361 -21.43 7.12 9.38
N CYS A 362 -20.95 8.31 9.03
CA CYS A 362 -21.39 9.56 9.63
C CYS A 362 -22.88 9.80 9.40
N CYS A 363 -23.39 9.50 8.20
CA CYS A 363 -24.81 9.60 7.89
C CYS A 363 -25.66 8.67 8.78
N MET A 364 -25.23 7.40 8.94
CA MET A 364 -25.92 6.42 9.79
C MET A 364 -25.92 6.84 11.27
N VAL A 365 -24.75 7.26 11.78
CA VAL A 365 -24.62 7.74 13.17
C VAL A 365 -25.48 8.96 13.42
N ALA A 366 -25.45 9.94 12.51
CA ALA A 366 -26.28 11.14 12.61
C ALA A 366 -27.78 10.81 12.58
N ALA A 367 -28.22 9.88 11.73
CA ALA A 367 -29.60 9.41 11.70
C ALA A 367 -29.99 8.75 13.04
N CYS A 368 -29.15 7.85 13.57
CA CYS A 368 -29.39 7.22 14.87
C CYS A 368 -29.51 8.24 16.02
N ILE A 369 -28.67 9.29 16.02
CA ILE A 369 -28.73 10.35 17.04
C ILE A 369 -30.00 11.20 16.89
N VAL A 370 -30.33 11.58 15.66
CA VAL A 370 -31.48 12.46 15.40
C VAL A 370 -32.81 11.78 15.68
N TYR A 371 -32.96 10.50 15.31
CA TYR A 371 -34.22 9.75 15.53
C TYR A 371 -34.26 9.04 16.88
N GLY A 372 -33.12 8.62 17.43
CA GLY A 372 -33.03 7.89 18.69
C GLY A 372 -32.86 8.76 19.94
N GLY A 373 -32.62 10.08 19.77
CA GLY A 373 -32.42 11.01 20.89
C GLY A 373 -31.31 10.56 21.84
N LEU A 374 -31.54 10.70 23.13
CA LEU A 374 -30.55 10.33 24.17
C LEU A 374 -30.14 8.85 24.10
N PHE A 375 -31.10 7.96 23.84
CA PHE A 375 -30.81 6.52 23.70
C PHE A 375 -29.89 6.26 22.50
N GLY A 376 -30.12 6.92 21.36
CA GLY A 376 -29.27 6.84 20.18
C GLY A 376 -27.84 7.31 20.47
N ILE A 377 -27.66 8.40 21.22
CA ILE A 377 -26.34 8.91 21.63
C ILE A 377 -25.59 7.85 22.46
N VAL A 378 -26.21 7.32 23.52
CA VAL A 378 -25.59 6.33 24.41
C VAL A 378 -25.22 5.05 23.63
N ALA A 379 -26.13 4.56 22.78
CA ALA A 379 -25.89 3.37 21.97
C ALA A 379 -24.71 3.57 20.98
N MET A 380 -24.63 4.75 20.33
CA MET A 380 -23.53 5.03 19.41
C MET A 380 -22.19 5.22 20.14
N CYS A 381 -22.16 5.83 21.31
CA CYS A 381 -20.97 5.94 22.15
C CYS A 381 -20.48 4.54 22.59
N ALA A 382 -21.39 3.68 23.04
CA ALA A 382 -21.05 2.32 23.43
C ALA A 382 -20.51 1.49 22.23
N LEU A 383 -21.14 1.61 21.07
CA LEU A 383 -20.67 0.97 19.83
C LEU A 383 -19.29 1.46 19.42
N ALA A 384 -19.05 2.77 19.48
CA ALA A 384 -17.74 3.36 19.16
C ALA A 384 -16.65 2.83 20.11
N ALA A 385 -16.91 2.81 21.41
CA ALA A 385 -15.98 2.26 22.40
C ALA A 385 -15.70 0.78 22.16
N PHE A 386 -16.72 -0.02 21.86
CA PHE A 386 -16.57 -1.46 21.54
C PHE A 386 -15.71 -1.67 20.27
N LEU A 387 -15.99 -0.91 19.20
CA LEU A 387 -15.23 -1.02 17.95
C LEU A 387 -13.77 -0.60 18.11
N LEU A 388 -13.48 0.45 18.89
CA LEU A 388 -12.11 0.88 19.19
C LEU A 388 -11.34 -0.20 19.95
N LEU A 389 -11.94 -0.79 20.98
CA LEU A 389 -11.33 -1.88 21.76
C LEU A 389 -11.08 -3.12 20.90
N LYS A 390 -12.09 -3.53 20.12
CA LYS A 390 -11.98 -4.69 19.21
C LYS A 390 -10.93 -4.47 18.13
N SER A 391 -10.89 -3.28 17.51
CA SER A 391 -9.93 -2.93 16.48
C SER A 391 -8.49 -2.93 17.01
N SER A 392 -8.27 -2.47 18.24
CA SER A 392 -6.96 -2.51 18.88
C SER A 392 -6.45 -3.93 19.10
N ARG A 393 -7.33 -4.85 19.56
CA ARG A 393 -6.99 -6.27 19.74
C ARG A 393 -6.64 -6.97 18.42
N LEU A 394 -7.44 -6.73 17.37
CA LEU A 394 -7.22 -7.29 16.04
C LEU A 394 -5.89 -6.79 15.43
N HIS A 395 -5.58 -5.51 15.60
CA HIS A 395 -4.32 -4.95 15.10
C HIS A 395 -3.11 -5.55 15.83
N LYS A 396 -3.19 -5.72 17.16
CA LYS A 396 -2.14 -6.36 17.95
C LYS A 396 -1.86 -7.79 17.46
N LYS A 397 -2.92 -8.57 17.17
CA LYS A 397 -2.79 -9.92 16.63
C LYS A 397 -2.13 -9.92 15.26
N ARG A 398 -2.59 -9.08 14.32
CA ARG A 398 -1.99 -8.96 12.97
C ARG A 398 -0.53 -8.50 13.01
N THR A 399 -0.18 -7.61 13.93
CA THR A 399 1.21 -7.15 14.08
C THR A 399 2.09 -8.23 14.67
N GLN A 400 1.58 -9.05 15.60
CA GLN A 400 2.30 -10.21 16.13
C GLN A 400 2.50 -11.28 15.04
N ASP A 401 1.47 -11.59 14.26
CA ASP A 401 1.57 -12.54 13.14
C ASP A 401 2.56 -12.05 12.07
N ALA A 402 2.57 -10.75 11.77
CA ALA A 402 3.52 -10.15 10.83
C ALA A 402 4.96 -10.05 11.41
N ALA A 403 5.10 -9.86 12.72
CA ALA A 403 6.41 -9.88 13.39
C ALA A 403 6.98 -11.30 13.46
N LEU A 404 6.13 -12.30 13.72
CA LEU A 404 6.51 -13.71 13.66
C LEU A 404 6.92 -14.13 12.24
N ALA A 405 6.26 -13.58 11.21
CA ALA A 405 6.67 -13.79 9.83
C ALA A 405 7.99 -13.08 9.45
N LYS A 406 8.30 -11.93 10.07
CA LYS A 406 9.58 -11.22 9.87
C LYS A 406 10.76 -11.85 10.60
N VAL A 407 10.50 -12.56 11.71
CA VAL A 407 11.51 -13.30 12.50
C VAL A 407 11.42 -14.78 12.14
N ALA A 408 11.26 -15.11 10.88
CA ALA A 408 11.55 -16.45 10.38
C ALA A 408 13.08 -16.64 10.37
N ASN A 409 13.61 -16.84 11.56
CA ASN A 409 14.98 -17.25 11.77
C ASN A 409 15.02 -18.74 11.37
N TYR A 410 15.47 -19.10 10.15
CA TYR A 410 15.54 -20.51 9.72
C TYR A 410 16.53 -21.33 10.57
N ARG A 411 17.17 -20.74 11.54
CA ARG A 411 17.92 -21.42 12.61
C ARG A 411 16.99 -21.98 13.68
N ASP A 412 15.73 -21.51 13.74
CA ASP A 412 14.78 -21.96 14.74
C ASP A 412 14.10 -23.28 14.28
N PRO A 413 14.23 -24.39 15.03
CA PRO A 413 13.52 -25.64 14.76
C PRO A 413 12.00 -25.46 14.63
N ALA A 414 11.42 -24.52 15.38
CA ALA A 414 10.00 -24.19 15.29
C ALA A 414 9.60 -23.61 13.91
N CYS A 415 10.51 -22.95 13.22
CA CYS A 415 10.29 -22.45 11.87
C CYS A 415 10.22 -23.61 10.87
N ALA A 416 11.09 -24.60 10.98
CA ALA A 416 11.08 -25.78 10.14
C ALA A 416 9.80 -26.59 10.33
N ALA A 417 9.35 -26.79 11.57
CA ALA A 417 8.09 -27.48 11.89
C ALA A 417 6.88 -26.76 11.27
N ARG A 418 6.82 -25.44 11.35
CA ARG A 418 5.75 -24.63 10.75
C ARG A 418 5.72 -24.74 9.21
N TYR A 419 6.88 -24.77 8.55
CA TYR A 419 6.96 -24.99 7.11
C TYR A 419 6.51 -26.39 6.72
N ASN A 420 6.83 -27.38 7.52
CA ASN A 420 6.37 -28.74 7.32
C ASN A 420 4.84 -28.85 7.35
N GLU A 421 4.21 -28.29 8.37
CA GLU A 421 2.73 -28.24 8.48
C GLU A 421 2.09 -27.53 7.28
N GLU A 422 2.68 -26.43 6.85
CA GLU A 422 2.16 -25.67 5.72
C GLU A 422 2.27 -26.45 4.40
N ILE A 423 3.38 -27.15 4.16
CA ILE A 423 3.56 -28.00 2.99
C ILE A 423 2.55 -29.14 2.99
N ILE A 424 2.33 -29.79 4.14
CA ILE A 424 1.34 -30.86 4.29
C ILE A 424 -0.06 -30.34 3.97
N GLU A 425 -0.43 -29.19 4.51
CA GLU A 425 -1.75 -28.58 4.27
C GLU A 425 -1.93 -28.20 2.80
N LEU A 426 -0.89 -27.66 2.15
CA LEU A 426 -0.90 -27.37 0.71
C LEU A 426 -1.09 -28.63 -0.12
N MET A 427 -0.39 -29.73 0.19
CA MET A 427 -0.53 -31.01 -0.50
C MET A 427 -1.94 -31.60 -0.33
N LYS A 428 -2.48 -31.57 0.89
CA LYS A 428 -3.84 -31.99 1.17
C LYS A 428 -4.85 -31.18 0.35
N ARG A 429 -4.71 -29.86 0.37
CA ARG A 429 -5.60 -28.98 -0.39
C ARG A 429 -5.53 -29.17 -1.89
N MET A 430 -4.34 -29.47 -2.42
CA MET A 430 -4.15 -29.84 -3.82
C MET A 430 -4.98 -31.06 -4.18
N ALA A 431 -4.90 -32.15 -3.38
CA ALA A 431 -5.65 -33.37 -3.66
C ALA A 431 -7.16 -33.15 -3.58
N GLU A 432 -7.63 -32.37 -2.60
CA GLU A 432 -9.05 -32.02 -2.48
C GLU A 432 -9.56 -31.26 -3.71
N ILE A 433 -8.80 -30.24 -4.17
CA ILE A 433 -9.16 -29.45 -5.35
C ILE A 433 -9.16 -30.35 -6.61
N TYR A 434 -8.18 -31.24 -6.71
CA TYR A 434 -8.08 -32.17 -7.84
C TYR A 434 -9.29 -33.10 -7.89
N GLU A 435 -9.64 -33.76 -6.79
CA GLU A 435 -10.79 -34.67 -6.71
C GLU A 435 -12.11 -33.94 -7.00
N MET A 436 -12.31 -32.77 -6.37
CA MET A 436 -13.49 -31.96 -6.64
C MET A 436 -13.57 -31.49 -8.10
N ASN A 437 -12.43 -31.29 -8.77
CA ASN A 437 -12.39 -30.93 -10.19
C ASN A 437 -12.83 -32.09 -11.08
N LEU A 438 -12.38 -33.34 -10.77
CA LEU A 438 -12.81 -34.53 -11.50
C LEU A 438 -14.30 -34.79 -11.33
N GLU A 439 -14.82 -34.67 -10.09
CA GLU A 439 -16.27 -34.78 -9.84
C GLU A 439 -17.06 -33.73 -10.62
N ALA A 440 -16.64 -32.46 -10.53
CA ALA A 440 -17.33 -31.37 -11.21
C ALA A 440 -17.26 -31.47 -12.75
N LEU A 441 -16.17 -32.06 -13.28
CA LEU A 441 -16.02 -32.34 -14.70
C LEU A 441 -16.96 -33.46 -15.17
N ASN A 442 -17.15 -34.50 -14.36
CA ASN A 442 -18.07 -35.61 -14.62
C ASN A 442 -19.53 -35.17 -14.66
N VAL A 443 -19.94 -34.33 -13.67
CA VAL A 443 -21.34 -33.80 -13.58
C VAL A 443 -21.53 -32.49 -14.36
N GLU A 444 -20.54 -32.03 -15.12
CA GLU A 444 -20.57 -30.81 -15.94
C GLU A 444 -20.91 -29.54 -15.13
N ASP A 445 -20.54 -29.50 -13.83
CA ASP A 445 -20.83 -28.35 -12.97
C ASP A 445 -19.88 -27.17 -13.25
N ARG A 446 -20.27 -26.35 -14.22
CA ARG A 446 -19.55 -25.13 -14.62
C ARG A 446 -19.28 -24.16 -13.46
N LYS A 447 -20.25 -24.01 -12.51
CA LYS A 447 -20.10 -23.07 -11.38
C LYS A 447 -19.03 -23.57 -10.41
N ARG A 448 -19.04 -24.86 -10.10
CA ARG A 448 -18.05 -25.50 -9.24
C ARG A 448 -16.66 -25.45 -9.87
N LEU A 449 -16.53 -25.77 -11.14
CA LEU A 449 -15.26 -25.66 -11.89
C LEU A 449 -14.70 -24.22 -11.90
N LYS A 450 -15.56 -23.21 -12.08
CA LYS A 450 -15.16 -21.79 -12.00
C LYS A 450 -14.61 -21.41 -10.62
N LYS A 451 -15.21 -21.93 -9.54
CA LYS A 451 -14.76 -21.70 -8.15
C LYS A 451 -13.40 -22.35 -7.91
N LEU A 452 -13.25 -23.61 -8.29
CA LEU A 452 -12.00 -24.37 -8.14
C LEU A 452 -10.85 -23.73 -8.95
N ARG A 453 -11.10 -23.29 -10.18
CA ARG A 453 -10.13 -22.53 -10.98
C ARG A 453 -9.68 -21.26 -10.30
N LYS A 454 -10.61 -20.49 -9.69
CA LYS A 454 -10.28 -19.26 -8.97
C LYS A 454 -9.42 -19.55 -7.75
N GLU A 455 -9.72 -20.63 -7.04
CA GLU A 455 -9.01 -21.06 -5.85
C GLU A 455 -7.58 -21.53 -6.17
N ALA A 456 -7.41 -22.46 -7.11
CA ALA A 456 -6.10 -22.95 -7.53
C ALA A 456 -5.19 -21.80 -8.03
N ARG A 457 -5.73 -20.87 -8.81
CA ARG A 457 -5.01 -19.67 -9.24
C ARG A 457 -4.66 -18.73 -8.08
N GLY A 458 -5.53 -18.64 -7.09
CA GLY A 458 -5.29 -17.85 -5.88
C GLY A 458 -4.12 -18.38 -5.08
N ILE A 459 -4.07 -19.68 -4.83
CA ILE A 459 -2.97 -20.33 -4.10
C ILE A 459 -1.66 -20.22 -4.89
N ARG A 460 -1.66 -20.51 -6.19
CA ARG A 460 -0.48 -20.33 -7.05
C ARG A 460 0.08 -18.91 -6.98
N ARG A 461 -0.80 -17.90 -7.05
CA ARG A 461 -0.38 -16.49 -6.96
C ARG A 461 0.20 -16.17 -5.59
N SER A 462 -0.43 -16.64 -4.53
CA SER A 462 0.07 -16.45 -3.15
C SER A 462 1.46 -17.04 -2.95
N LEU A 463 1.73 -18.24 -3.49
CA LEU A 463 3.05 -18.87 -3.44
C LEU A 463 4.10 -18.11 -4.27
N SER A 464 3.71 -17.63 -5.46
CA SER A 464 4.59 -16.79 -6.29
C SER A 464 4.92 -15.45 -5.65
N ASP A 465 3.92 -14.81 -5.02
CA ASP A 465 4.11 -13.56 -4.27
C ASP A 465 5.01 -13.80 -3.05
N ARG A 466 4.85 -14.93 -2.35
CA ARG A 466 5.72 -15.34 -1.24
C ARG A 466 7.18 -15.51 -1.69
N MET A 467 7.41 -16.15 -2.84
CA MET A 467 8.75 -16.29 -3.40
C MET A 467 9.44 -14.94 -3.54
N ALA A 468 8.75 -13.96 -4.13
CA ALA A 468 9.29 -12.64 -4.38
C ALA A 468 9.45 -11.80 -3.11
N MET A 469 8.50 -11.89 -2.17
CA MET A 469 8.38 -10.99 -1.03
C MET A 469 9.02 -11.49 0.26
N GLU A 470 9.08 -12.79 0.46
CA GLU A 470 9.59 -13.40 1.70
C GLU A 470 10.89 -14.16 1.46
N VAL A 471 10.94 -15.01 0.44
CA VAL A 471 12.04 -15.94 0.22
C VAL A 471 13.29 -15.26 -0.33
N MET A 472 13.15 -14.53 -1.42
CA MET A 472 14.28 -13.91 -2.11
C MET A 472 15.04 -12.85 -1.28
N PRO A 473 14.36 -11.97 -0.51
CA PRO A 473 15.06 -11.03 0.36
C PRO A 473 15.87 -11.70 1.45
N VAL A 474 15.28 -12.76 2.01
CA VAL A 474 15.90 -13.54 3.07
C VAL A 474 17.16 -14.24 2.57
N VAL A 475 17.09 -14.88 1.41
CA VAL A 475 18.23 -15.59 0.80
C VAL A 475 19.37 -14.64 0.44
N ARG A 476 19.07 -13.38 0.11
CA ARG A 476 20.09 -12.35 -0.17
C ARG A 476 20.86 -11.89 1.07
N GLU A 477 20.28 -12.02 2.25
CA GLU A 477 20.89 -11.60 3.52
C GLU A 477 21.61 -12.77 4.23
N LEU A 478 21.59 -13.97 3.64
CA LEU A 478 22.29 -15.13 4.19
C LEU A 478 23.82 -15.00 4.05
N PRO A 479 24.58 -15.40 5.08
CA PRO A 479 26.01 -15.59 4.95
C PRO A 479 26.35 -16.67 3.90
N ASP A 480 27.51 -16.56 3.26
CA ASP A 480 27.96 -17.53 2.25
C ASP A 480 27.95 -18.99 2.75
N GLU A 481 28.19 -19.20 4.03
CA GLU A 481 28.16 -20.50 4.70
C GLU A 481 26.74 -21.14 4.71
N GLU A 482 25.68 -20.35 4.61
CA GLU A 482 24.28 -20.80 4.61
C GLU A 482 23.63 -20.71 3.21
N ALA A 483 24.37 -20.35 2.17
CA ALA A 483 23.86 -20.15 0.80
C ALA A 483 23.15 -21.41 0.25
N ASP A 484 23.65 -22.61 0.55
CA ASP A 484 23.05 -23.87 0.14
C ASP A 484 21.68 -24.12 0.79
N ARG A 485 21.52 -23.71 2.05
CA ARG A 485 20.25 -23.80 2.76
C ARG A 485 19.22 -22.83 2.16
N GLY A 486 19.65 -21.62 1.86
CA GLY A 486 18.83 -20.64 1.14
C GLY A 486 18.37 -21.15 -0.24
N LYS A 487 19.28 -21.76 -1.00
CA LYS A 487 18.97 -22.37 -2.29
C LYS A 487 17.89 -23.47 -2.18
N ARG A 488 17.98 -24.32 -1.17
CA ARG A 488 16.98 -25.38 -0.92
C ARG A 488 15.62 -24.80 -0.57
N TYR A 489 15.60 -23.72 0.22
CA TYR A 489 14.36 -23.02 0.54
C TYR A 489 13.68 -22.41 -0.69
N VAL A 490 14.46 -21.77 -1.57
CA VAL A 490 13.96 -21.30 -2.89
C VAL A 490 13.36 -22.44 -3.69
N GLN A 491 14.06 -23.56 -3.78
CA GLN A 491 13.61 -24.75 -4.54
C GLN A 491 12.30 -25.33 -3.97
N MET A 492 12.13 -25.36 -2.64
CA MET A 492 10.87 -25.82 -2.01
C MET A 492 9.68 -24.97 -2.45
N VAL A 493 9.80 -23.65 -2.37
CA VAL A 493 8.70 -22.75 -2.76
C VAL A 493 8.47 -22.78 -4.27
N GLU A 494 9.51 -22.97 -5.07
CA GLU A 494 9.42 -23.14 -6.52
C GLU A 494 8.66 -24.43 -6.89
N TYR A 495 8.99 -25.56 -6.27
CA TYR A 495 8.27 -26.80 -6.51
C TYR A 495 6.81 -26.75 -6.04
N ALA A 496 6.54 -26.17 -4.88
CA ALA A 496 5.18 -25.92 -4.42
C ALA A 496 4.40 -25.04 -5.41
N THR A 497 5.01 -23.97 -5.91
CA THR A 497 4.42 -23.10 -6.94
C THR A 497 4.13 -23.85 -8.22
N SER A 498 5.05 -24.72 -8.67
CA SER A 498 4.90 -25.54 -9.88
C SER A 498 3.79 -26.60 -9.75
N VAL A 499 3.60 -27.17 -8.55
CA VAL A 499 2.47 -28.08 -8.26
C VAL A 499 1.13 -27.36 -8.47
N PHE A 500 0.98 -26.16 -7.89
CA PHE A 500 -0.25 -25.37 -8.06
C PHE A 500 -0.38 -24.72 -9.44
N GLU A 501 0.70 -24.61 -10.20
CA GLU A 501 0.65 -24.24 -11.62
C GLU A 501 -0.01 -25.35 -12.44
N SER A 502 0.41 -26.61 -12.30
CA SER A 502 -0.22 -27.75 -12.94
C SER A 502 -1.68 -27.90 -12.52
N LEU A 503 -2.00 -27.76 -11.23
CA LEU A 503 -3.38 -27.78 -10.74
C LEU A 503 -4.22 -26.64 -11.33
N SER A 504 -3.65 -25.45 -11.49
CA SER A 504 -4.30 -24.30 -12.14
C SER A 504 -4.55 -24.55 -13.63
N ASN A 505 -3.64 -25.27 -14.32
CA ASN A 505 -3.81 -25.65 -15.71
C ASN A 505 -4.94 -26.69 -15.85
N ILE A 506 -4.95 -27.72 -15.00
CA ILE A 506 -6.01 -28.74 -14.92
C ILE A 506 -7.38 -28.08 -14.73
N THR A 507 -7.54 -27.26 -13.68
CA THR A 507 -8.82 -26.60 -13.38
C THR A 507 -9.24 -25.60 -14.47
N THR A 508 -8.28 -25.00 -15.18
CA THR A 508 -8.54 -24.08 -16.28
C THR A 508 -9.01 -24.82 -17.52
N ALA A 509 -8.33 -25.90 -17.87
CA ALA A 509 -8.70 -26.74 -19.02
C ALA A 509 -10.10 -27.36 -18.81
N SER A 510 -10.35 -27.92 -17.62
CA SER A 510 -11.66 -28.48 -17.25
C SER A 510 -12.78 -27.45 -17.35
N HIS A 511 -12.58 -26.26 -16.76
CA HIS A 511 -13.57 -25.21 -16.85
C HIS A 511 -13.79 -24.71 -18.28
N ALA A 512 -12.73 -24.49 -19.06
CA ALA A 512 -12.86 -24.00 -20.44
C ALA A 512 -13.59 -25.01 -21.33
N TYR A 513 -13.38 -26.29 -21.08
CA TYR A 513 -14.02 -27.37 -21.82
C TYR A 513 -15.54 -27.38 -21.58
N ILE A 514 -15.96 -27.38 -20.33
CA ILE A 514 -17.41 -27.33 -19.97
C ILE A 514 -18.02 -25.97 -20.29
N ASP A 515 -17.28 -24.86 -20.20
CA ASP A 515 -17.75 -23.52 -20.57
C ASP A 515 -18.09 -23.41 -22.06
N ASN A 516 -17.48 -24.26 -22.91
CA ASN A 516 -17.78 -24.40 -24.33
C ASN A 516 -18.89 -25.45 -24.62
N ASN A 517 -19.64 -25.88 -23.62
CA ASN A 517 -20.72 -26.87 -23.68
C ASN A 517 -20.31 -28.22 -24.29
N HIS A 518 -19.07 -28.68 -24.03
CA HIS A 518 -18.66 -30.02 -24.37
C HIS A 518 -19.13 -31.00 -23.31
N GLU A 519 -19.44 -32.22 -23.69
CA GLU A 519 -19.78 -33.31 -22.76
C GLU A 519 -18.60 -33.66 -21.88
N GLY A 520 -18.87 -34.02 -20.61
CA GLY A 520 -17.85 -34.42 -19.62
C GLY A 520 -17.02 -35.61 -20.07
N LEU A 521 -15.97 -35.91 -19.30
CA LEU A 521 -15.19 -37.13 -19.52
C LEU A 521 -16.00 -38.35 -19.06
N ASP A 522 -15.82 -39.47 -19.78
CA ASP A 522 -16.34 -40.78 -19.42
C ASP A 522 -15.74 -41.29 -18.09
N MET A 523 -16.50 -42.16 -17.41
CA MET A 523 -16.14 -42.67 -16.10
C MET A 523 -14.78 -43.39 -16.09
N ASP A 524 -14.42 -44.15 -17.13
CA ASP A 524 -13.18 -44.90 -17.21
C ASP A 524 -11.96 -43.94 -17.16
N ARG A 525 -12.03 -42.84 -17.90
CA ARG A 525 -10.98 -41.81 -17.91
C ARG A 525 -10.91 -41.06 -16.56
N ILE A 526 -12.05 -40.78 -15.96
CA ILE A 526 -12.10 -40.15 -14.63
C ILE A 526 -11.56 -41.06 -13.55
N GLU A 527 -11.92 -42.35 -13.54
CA GLU A 527 -11.41 -43.32 -12.58
C GLU A 527 -9.89 -43.55 -12.73
N HIS A 528 -9.37 -43.53 -13.95
CA HIS A 528 -7.93 -43.59 -14.19
C HIS A 528 -7.22 -42.35 -13.57
N LEU A 529 -7.69 -41.15 -13.83
CA LEU A 529 -7.15 -39.91 -13.23
C LEU A 529 -7.30 -39.91 -11.71
N ARG A 530 -8.42 -40.42 -11.18
CA ARG A 530 -8.67 -40.57 -9.74
C ARG A 530 -7.70 -41.58 -9.12
N GLY A 531 -7.44 -42.70 -9.79
CA GLY A 531 -6.45 -43.68 -9.35
C GLY A 531 -5.07 -43.10 -9.15
N MET A 532 -4.65 -42.21 -10.05
CA MET A 532 -3.37 -41.47 -9.92
C MET A 532 -3.40 -40.50 -8.73
N ASN A 533 -4.51 -39.74 -8.53
CA ASN A 533 -4.65 -38.85 -7.37
C ASN A 533 -4.63 -39.61 -6.05
N ASN A 534 -5.25 -40.80 -6.00
CA ASN A 534 -5.26 -41.66 -4.82
C ASN A 534 -3.86 -42.14 -4.44
N ARG A 535 -3.01 -42.43 -5.42
CA ARG A 535 -1.58 -42.76 -5.17
C ARG A 535 -0.86 -41.60 -4.50
N VAL A 536 -1.07 -40.35 -4.99
CA VAL A 536 -0.49 -39.15 -4.35
C VAL A 536 -1.08 -38.94 -2.97
N SER A 537 -2.40 -39.07 -2.83
CA SER A 537 -3.09 -38.88 -1.56
C SER A 537 -2.65 -39.88 -0.48
N SER A 538 -2.31 -41.11 -0.88
CA SER A 538 -1.79 -42.12 0.04
C SER A 538 -0.38 -41.81 0.56
N LEU A 539 0.37 -40.92 -0.10
CA LEU A 539 1.69 -40.48 0.34
C LEU A 539 1.60 -39.43 1.49
N TYR A 540 0.50 -38.68 1.63
CA TYR A 540 0.41 -37.61 2.63
C TYR A 540 0.59 -38.08 4.08
N PRO A 541 -0.08 -39.15 4.53
CA PRO A 541 0.13 -39.67 5.87
C PRO A 541 1.59 -40.05 6.11
N ARG A 542 2.22 -40.70 5.11
CA ARG A 542 3.64 -41.08 5.17
C ARG A 542 4.56 -39.88 5.19
N PHE A 543 4.31 -38.87 4.36
CA PHE A 543 5.09 -37.63 4.40
C PHE A 543 4.93 -36.87 5.70
N ARG A 544 3.72 -36.85 6.27
CA ARG A 544 3.47 -36.26 7.57
C ARG A 544 4.26 -36.97 8.67
N GLU A 545 4.21 -38.29 8.71
CA GLU A 545 4.97 -39.09 9.66
C GLU A 545 6.48 -38.88 9.51
N MET A 546 7.01 -38.90 8.26
CA MET A 546 8.42 -38.60 7.98
C MET A 546 8.83 -37.20 8.44
N MET A 547 7.97 -36.20 8.27
CA MET A 547 8.25 -34.81 8.68
C MET A 547 8.14 -34.63 10.19
N GLU A 548 7.21 -35.30 10.86
CA GLU A 548 7.04 -35.27 12.32
C GLU A 548 8.16 -36.03 13.04
N SER A 549 8.57 -37.18 12.52
CA SER A 549 9.65 -38.01 13.07
C SER A 549 11.05 -37.62 12.63
N ASN A 550 11.18 -36.77 11.62
CA ASN A 550 12.43 -36.48 10.90
C ASN A 550 13.13 -37.74 10.32
N ASP A 551 12.38 -38.84 10.12
CA ASP A 551 12.85 -40.07 9.51
C ASP A 551 12.33 -40.19 8.06
N TYR A 552 13.23 -40.02 7.11
CA TYR A 552 12.96 -40.05 5.67
C TYR A 552 13.38 -41.35 4.98
N ALA A 553 13.60 -42.43 5.73
CA ALA A 553 14.07 -43.70 5.15
C ALA A 553 13.11 -44.25 4.08
N GLY A 554 11.79 -44.07 4.26
CA GLY A 554 10.78 -44.50 3.28
C GLY A 554 10.66 -43.65 2.01
N LEU A 555 11.31 -42.49 1.94
CA LEU A 555 11.19 -41.57 0.82
C LEU A 555 11.84 -42.11 -0.44
N ASP A 556 12.95 -42.84 -0.32
CA ASP A 556 13.66 -43.40 -1.47
C ASP A 556 12.85 -44.50 -2.17
N GLN A 557 12.01 -45.25 -1.42
CA GLN A 557 11.04 -46.18 -2.01
C GLN A 557 9.95 -45.44 -2.81
N CYS A 558 9.46 -44.33 -2.30
CA CYS A 558 8.47 -43.50 -3.00
C CYS A 558 9.06 -42.89 -4.27
N LEU A 559 10.34 -42.51 -4.26
CA LEU A 559 11.05 -41.98 -5.44
C LEU A 559 11.36 -43.06 -6.49
N ALA A 560 11.68 -44.29 -6.09
CA ALA A 560 11.88 -45.41 -7.01
C ALA A 560 10.60 -45.78 -7.77
N GLY A 561 9.42 -45.51 -7.20
CA GLY A 561 8.15 -45.71 -7.89
C GLY A 561 7.84 -44.71 -9.02
N MET A 562 8.67 -43.67 -9.20
CA MET A 562 8.46 -42.67 -10.26
C MET A 562 8.65 -43.25 -11.68
N ASP A 563 9.60 -44.16 -11.88
CA ASP A 563 9.88 -44.75 -13.20
C ASP A 563 8.69 -45.61 -13.65
N ALA A 564 8.10 -46.39 -12.73
CA ALA A 564 6.89 -47.18 -13.01
C ALA A 564 5.67 -46.27 -13.34
N LEU A 565 5.58 -45.14 -12.72
CA LEU A 565 4.53 -44.15 -12.99
C LEU A 565 4.73 -43.52 -14.39
N ASP A 566 5.96 -43.26 -14.78
CA ASP A 566 6.29 -42.73 -16.10
C ASP A 566 5.97 -43.74 -17.23
N GLU A 567 6.18 -45.04 -16.99
CA GLU A 567 5.80 -46.12 -17.92
C GLU A 567 4.27 -46.23 -18.06
N GLU A 568 3.53 -46.16 -16.94
CA GLU A 568 2.07 -46.18 -16.95
C GLU A 568 1.50 -44.97 -17.74
N PHE A 569 2.08 -43.79 -17.56
CA PHE A 569 1.72 -42.62 -18.34
C PHE A 569 1.99 -42.78 -19.83
N ALA A 570 3.14 -43.33 -20.20
CA ALA A 570 3.51 -43.58 -21.59
C ALA A 570 2.53 -44.54 -22.24
N GLU A 571 2.14 -45.61 -21.56
CA GLU A 571 1.18 -46.58 -22.07
C GLU A 571 -0.23 -45.98 -22.20
N ALA A 572 -0.69 -45.20 -21.20
CA ALA A 572 -1.99 -44.50 -21.29
C ALA A 572 -2.04 -43.52 -22.46
N VAL A 573 -0.95 -42.78 -22.73
CA VAL A 573 -0.85 -41.87 -23.88
C VAL A 573 -0.91 -42.69 -25.18
N LYS A 574 -0.18 -43.79 -25.26
CA LYS A 574 -0.15 -44.67 -26.44
C LYS A 574 -1.54 -45.25 -26.73
N GLN A 575 -2.26 -45.72 -25.72
CA GLN A 575 -3.61 -46.25 -25.88
C GLN A 575 -4.58 -45.19 -26.43
N GLN A 576 -4.51 -43.94 -25.96
CA GLN A 576 -5.36 -42.85 -26.48
C GLN A 576 -5.03 -42.42 -27.90
N ILE A 577 -3.77 -42.59 -28.35
CA ILE A 577 -3.36 -42.32 -29.75
C ILE A 577 -3.84 -43.43 -30.67
N ILE A 578 -3.86 -44.66 -30.19
CA ILE A 578 -4.27 -45.86 -30.97
C ILE A 578 -5.81 -45.90 -31.12
N LEU A 579 -6.57 -45.43 -30.13
CA LEU A 579 -8.02 -45.33 -30.25
C LEU A 579 -8.36 -44.31 -31.37
N ARG A 580 -8.75 -44.84 -32.53
CA ARG A 580 -9.28 -44.02 -33.63
C ARG A 580 -10.51 -43.28 -33.12
N ALA A 581 -10.42 -41.96 -33.04
CA ALA A 581 -11.58 -41.11 -32.76
C ALA A 581 -12.56 -41.25 -33.94
N GLU A 582 -13.68 -41.91 -33.69
CA GLU A 582 -14.75 -42.08 -34.70
C GLU A 582 -15.54 -40.79 -34.91
N ASP A 583 -15.49 -39.86 -33.97
CA ASP A 583 -16.17 -38.58 -34.02
C ASP A 583 -15.29 -37.42 -33.50
N VAL A 584 -15.57 -36.20 -33.94
CA VAL A 584 -14.88 -34.95 -33.51
C VAL A 584 -15.03 -34.68 -32.00
N SER A 585 -16.14 -35.11 -31.41
CA SER A 585 -16.39 -34.99 -29.96
C SER A 585 -15.43 -35.89 -29.16
N ASP A 586 -15.17 -37.11 -29.63
CA ASP A 586 -14.22 -38.04 -29.01
C ASP A 586 -12.77 -37.53 -29.09
N MET A 587 -12.43 -36.88 -30.20
CA MET A 587 -11.12 -36.25 -30.34
C MET A 587 -10.89 -35.15 -29.31
N ARG A 588 -11.90 -34.30 -29.02
CA ARG A 588 -11.82 -33.24 -28.02
C ARG A 588 -11.75 -33.80 -26.61
N ARG A 589 -12.51 -34.86 -26.29
CA ARG A 589 -12.43 -35.57 -25.01
C ARG A 589 -11.04 -36.20 -24.81
N ALA A 590 -10.49 -36.85 -25.84
CA ALA A 590 -9.15 -37.40 -25.80
C ALA A 590 -8.07 -36.33 -25.58
N LEU A 591 -8.16 -35.19 -26.26
CA LEU A 591 -7.22 -34.08 -26.08
C LEU A 591 -7.29 -33.51 -24.66
N LEU A 592 -8.50 -33.31 -24.10
CA LEU A 592 -8.66 -32.86 -22.71
C LEU A 592 -8.02 -33.89 -21.78
N TYR A 593 -8.33 -35.18 -21.92
CA TYR A 593 -7.81 -36.23 -21.08
C TYR A 593 -6.27 -36.29 -21.13
N LEU A 594 -5.67 -36.21 -22.31
CA LEU A 594 -4.20 -36.19 -22.45
C LEU A 594 -3.55 -34.98 -21.80
N ASN A 595 -4.21 -33.83 -21.88
CA ASN A 595 -3.75 -32.62 -21.20
C ASN A 595 -3.81 -32.79 -19.67
N LEU A 596 -4.95 -33.27 -19.14
CA LEU A 596 -5.11 -33.53 -17.71
C LEU A 596 -4.12 -34.58 -17.22
N LEU A 597 -3.90 -35.64 -18.01
CA LEU A 597 -2.96 -36.68 -17.71
C LEU A 597 -1.52 -36.14 -17.59
N ASN A 598 -1.07 -35.38 -18.57
CA ASN A 598 0.27 -34.77 -18.56
C ASN A 598 0.50 -33.82 -17.41
N GLU A 599 -0.49 -32.96 -17.13
CA GLU A 599 -0.42 -32.03 -15.98
C GLU A 599 -0.45 -32.79 -14.64
N THR A 600 -1.22 -33.87 -14.53
CA THR A 600 -1.25 -34.76 -13.36
C THR A 600 0.11 -35.41 -13.12
N ARG A 601 0.72 -35.95 -14.17
CA ARG A 601 2.08 -36.49 -14.12
C ARG A 601 3.07 -35.44 -13.60
N THR A 602 3.05 -34.25 -14.19
CA THR A 602 3.93 -33.17 -13.81
C THR A 602 3.73 -32.78 -12.34
N MET A 603 2.49 -32.69 -11.89
CA MET A 603 2.11 -32.39 -10.51
C MET A 603 2.68 -33.46 -9.54
N ILE A 604 2.50 -34.74 -9.83
CA ILE A 604 3.01 -35.84 -9.00
C ILE A 604 4.54 -35.79 -8.89
N ARG A 605 5.24 -35.61 -10.00
CA ARG A 605 6.73 -35.51 -10.02
C ARG A 605 7.18 -34.33 -9.16
N LYS A 606 6.51 -33.19 -9.23
CA LYS A 606 6.86 -32.00 -8.44
C LYS A 606 6.58 -32.18 -6.93
N VAL A 607 5.52 -32.91 -6.56
CA VAL A 607 5.26 -33.27 -5.15
C VAL A 607 6.38 -34.14 -4.59
N LEU A 608 6.83 -35.16 -5.34
CA LEU A 608 7.93 -36.03 -4.91
C LEU A 608 9.27 -35.28 -4.81
N LEU A 609 9.55 -34.37 -5.77
CA LEU A 609 10.73 -33.51 -5.71
C LEU A 609 10.66 -32.53 -4.53
N LEU A 610 9.48 -32.00 -4.22
CA LEU A 610 9.26 -31.16 -3.04
C LEU A 610 9.61 -31.92 -1.75
N ALA A 611 9.15 -33.16 -1.60
CA ALA A 611 9.50 -34.01 -0.47
C ALA A 611 11.02 -34.30 -0.37
N LYS A 612 11.68 -34.55 -1.52
CA LYS A 612 13.13 -34.74 -1.60
C LYS A 612 13.92 -33.51 -1.13
N ILE A 613 13.52 -32.33 -1.56
CA ILE A 613 14.17 -31.08 -1.14
C ILE A 613 13.88 -30.77 0.31
N GLN A 614 12.66 -31.07 0.79
CA GLN A 614 12.30 -30.94 2.19
C GLN A 614 13.22 -31.78 3.09
N ARG A 615 13.47 -33.05 2.73
CA ARG A 615 14.45 -33.89 3.42
C ARG A 615 15.83 -33.22 3.52
N LYS A 616 16.31 -32.72 2.37
CA LYS A 616 17.62 -32.04 2.32
C LYS A 616 17.65 -30.73 3.12
N PHE A 617 16.52 -30.03 3.20
CA PHE A 617 16.41 -28.80 3.97
C PHE A 617 16.47 -29.06 5.49
N VAL A 618 15.75 -30.09 5.94
CA VAL A 618 15.66 -30.45 7.36
C VAL A 618 16.92 -31.12 7.87
N LEU A 619 17.44 -32.09 7.14
CA LEU A 619 18.62 -32.89 7.57
C LEU A 619 19.96 -32.22 7.26
N GLY A 620 19.99 -31.13 6.51
CA GLY A 620 21.23 -30.41 6.22
C GLY A 620 22.18 -31.08 5.22
N TRP A 621 21.69 -32.11 4.47
CA TRP A 621 22.47 -32.89 3.50
C TRP A 621 22.45 -32.26 2.11
#